data_dc6f655838a19e4dbda4c7dc4b2331fb
#
_entry.id   dc6f655838a19e4dbda4c7dc4b2331fb
#
_cell.length_a   1.000
_cell.length_b   1.000
_cell.length_c   1.000
_cell.angle_alpha   90.00
_cell.angle_beta   90.00
_cell.angle_gamma   90.00
#
_symmetry.space_group_name_H-M   'P 1'
#
loop_
_entity.id
_entity.type
_entity.pdbx_description
1 polymer ?
#
loop_
_entity_poly.entity_id
_entity_poly.type
_entity_poly.pdbx_seq_one_letter_code
_entity_poly.pdbx_strand_id
1 'polypeptide(L)'
;FWLPINQLKVEETKAVLRAFHNAFPNASVWGSADQDWIMMGINGPGRRINEEELRRLWTEPGTGADLRRIGIEVPQQLGALFLMDGEEIDRITHNVAPLTDIYPKRLTDAPWDDEANHRLALTYLTAPAAVQRFVHSSLIKQIWPETSISAAAGVDSFFGVRQSRYLSETVGSNKLAELDLYLRHSRLRIPVLEVLGSDAFRVSIAEEVAKRSATPPLETMPDLVAGALAQRNIDRAIGFLETERDRGVFGTNDLFLLAYLYCLNSSVDKAETLIADNAVGIKKDSFVDWLWEKLQTDFGFHPPKK
;
A
#
# COMPACT_ATOMS: atom_id res chain seq x y z
N PHE A 1 7.10 12.14 -16.83
CA PHE A 1 6.01 11.66 -17.70
C PHE A 1 5.18 10.60 -16.95
N TRP A 2 3.86 10.72 -16.98
CA TRP A 2 2.93 9.77 -16.38
C TRP A 2 2.61 8.64 -17.35
N LEU A 3 2.64 7.40 -16.87
CA LEU A 3 2.41 6.18 -17.64
C LEU A 3 1.34 5.31 -16.93
N PRO A 4 0.07 5.39 -17.36
CA PRO A 4 -1.01 4.58 -16.81
C PRO A 4 -0.96 3.17 -17.40
N ILE A 5 -0.29 2.23 -16.73
CA ILE A 5 -0.09 0.87 -17.26
C ILE A 5 -1.39 0.06 -17.33
N ASN A 6 -2.41 0.44 -16.57
CA ASN A 6 -3.76 -0.14 -16.62
C ASN A 6 -4.57 0.26 -17.88
N GLN A 7 -4.07 1.20 -18.67
CA GLN A 7 -4.70 1.66 -19.92
C GLN A 7 -3.94 1.20 -21.18
N LEU A 8 -2.83 0.52 -20.98
CA LEU A 8 -1.92 0.06 -22.04
C LEU A 8 -1.74 -1.45 -21.96
N LYS A 9 -1.61 -2.10 -23.11
CA LYS A 9 -1.15 -3.48 -23.15
C LYS A 9 0.31 -3.56 -22.70
N VAL A 10 0.75 -4.72 -22.20
CA VAL A 10 2.12 -4.91 -21.72
C VAL A 10 3.16 -4.50 -22.76
N GLU A 11 2.96 -4.89 -24.03
CA GLU A 11 3.89 -4.55 -25.11
C GLU A 11 3.86 -3.05 -25.47
N GLU A 12 2.71 -2.39 -25.33
CA GLU A 12 2.59 -0.94 -25.50
C GLU A 12 3.32 -0.20 -24.35
N THR A 13 3.15 -0.67 -23.12
CA THR A 13 3.90 -0.16 -21.94
C THR A 13 5.41 -0.28 -22.15
N LYS A 14 5.88 -1.45 -22.57
CA LYS A 14 7.30 -1.69 -22.86
C LYS A 14 7.82 -0.80 -23.99
N ALA A 15 7.04 -0.59 -25.04
CA ALA A 15 7.44 0.26 -26.16
C ALA A 15 7.56 1.75 -25.76
N VAL A 16 6.68 2.22 -24.88
CA VAL A 16 6.78 3.57 -24.29
C VAL A 16 8.03 3.67 -23.42
N LEU A 17 8.27 2.68 -22.54
CA LEU A 17 9.48 2.63 -21.71
C LEU A 17 10.76 2.63 -22.58
N ARG A 18 10.77 1.84 -23.67
CA ARG A 18 11.90 1.79 -24.60
C ARG A 18 12.16 3.14 -25.29
N ALA A 19 11.09 3.79 -25.76
CA ALA A 19 11.20 5.12 -26.37
C ALA A 19 11.74 6.15 -25.39
N PHE A 20 11.25 6.13 -24.16
CA PHE A 20 11.68 7.05 -23.11
C PHE A 20 13.15 6.82 -22.73
N HIS A 21 13.57 5.56 -22.57
CA HIS A 21 14.96 5.22 -22.27
C HIS A 21 15.92 5.60 -23.41
N ASN A 22 15.52 5.42 -24.66
CA ASN A 22 16.32 5.87 -25.81
C ASN A 22 16.55 7.40 -25.80
N ALA A 23 15.58 8.17 -25.32
CA ALA A 23 15.71 9.62 -25.19
C ALA A 23 16.49 10.05 -23.94
N PHE A 24 16.36 9.28 -22.86
CA PHE A 24 16.97 9.54 -21.55
C PHE A 24 17.68 8.30 -21.01
N PRO A 25 18.99 8.10 -21.31
CA PRO A 25 19.72 6.94 -20.83
C PRO A 25 19.73 6.82 -19.29
N ASN A 26 19.67 7.95 -18.56
CA ASN A 26 19.52 8.01 -17.12
C ASN A 26 18.03 8.08 -16.69
N ALA A 27 17.19 7.27 -17.33
CA ALA A 27 15.80 7.17 -17.00
C ALA A 27 15.57 6.40 -15.70
N SER A 28 14.51 6.74 -14.99
CA SER A 28 13.97 5.95 -13.88
C SER A 28 12.45 5.92 -13.91
N VAL A 29 11.87 4.88 -13.34
CA VAL A 29 10.42 4.73 -13.19
C VAL A 29 10.09 4.58 -11.72
N TRP A 30 9.06 5.28 -11.31
CA TRP A 30 8.58 5.36 -9.94
C TRP A 30 7.10 5.02 -9.89
N GLY A 31 6.68 4.26 -8.91
CA GLY A 31 5.27 3.99 -8.68
C GLY A 31 4.57 5.20 -8.10
N SER A 32 3.37 5.46 -8.57
CA SER A 32 2.40 6.40 -7.99
C SER A 32 1.24 5.62 -7.36
N ALA A 33 0.03 6.15 -7.41
CA ALA A 33 -1.17 5.42 -6.97
C ALA A 33 -1.48 4.28 -7.96
N ASP A 34 -1.92 3.17 -7.43
CA ASP A 34 -2.35 1.98 -8.19
C ASP A 34 -1.35 1.56 -9.28
N GLN A 35 -1.81 1.41 -10.51
CA GLN A 35 -1.03 1.04 -11.67
C GLN A 35 -0.48 2.24 -12.46
N ASP A 36 -0.37 3.40 -11.80
CA ASP A 36 0.22 4.59 -12.39
C ASP A 36 1.73 4.62 -12.16
N TRP A 37 2.47 4.72 -13.22
CA TRP A 37 3.93 4.85 -13.19
C TRP A 37 4.36 6.24 -13.59
N ILE A 38 5.41 6.75 -12.96
CA ILE A 38 6.01 8.04 -13.28
C ILE A 38 7.41 7.80 -13.83
N MET A 39 7.62 8.17 -15.08
CA MET A 39 8.93 8.12 -15.73
C MET A 39 9.66 9.46 -15.51
N MET A 40 10.88 9.41 -15.03
CA MET A 40 11.78 10.56 -14.86
C MET A 40 13.04 10.36 -15.68
N GLY A 41 13.38 11.35 -16.49
CA GLY A 41 14.61 11.37 -17.31
C GLY A 41 15.53 12.49 -16.85
N ILE A 42 16.83 12.20 -16.77
CA ILE A 42 17.86 13.17 -16.42
C ILE A 42 18.72 13.42 -17.66
N ASN A 43 18.79 14.68 -18.08
CA ASN A 43 19.70 15.09 -19.14
C ASN A 43 21.12 15.29 -18.56
N GLY A 44 22.08 14.48 -19.04
CA GLY A 44 23.45 14.52 -18.59
C GLY A 44 23.71 13.71 -17.30
N PRO A 45 24.90 13.85 -16.72
CA PRO A 45 25.25 13.15 -15.49
C PRO A 45 24.39 13.66 -14.33
N GLY A 46 23.76 12.73 -13.62
CA GLY A 46 23.00 13.06 -12.40
C GLY A 46 23.92 13.66 -11.35
N ARG A 47 23.45 14.68 -10.63
CA ARG A 47 24.12 15.23 -9.46
C ARG A 47 23.72 14.44 -8.23
N ARG A 48 24.69 14.00 -7.45
CA ARG A 48 24.38 13.43 -6.13
C ARG A 48 23.87 14.54 -5.21
N ILE A 49 22.69 14.35 -4.65
CA ILE A 49 22.17 15.17 -3.57
C ILE A 49 22.84 14.76 -2.25
N ASN A 50 23.05 15.68 -1.35
CA ASN A 50 23.55 15.35 -0.02
C ASN A 50 22.39 15.06 0.95
N GLU A 51 22.72 14.54 2.12
CA GLU A 51 21.74 14.13 3.13
C GLU A 51 20.87 15.30 3.62
N GLU A 52 21.48 16.48 3.77
CA GLU A 52 20.79 17.69 4.21
C GLU A 52 19.79 18.17 3.17
N GLU A 53 20.20 18.21 1.89
CA GLU A 53 19.31 18.57 0.77
C GLU A 53 18.12 17.62 0.69
N LEU A 54 18.36 16.32 0.86
CA LEU A 54 17.28 15.34 0.83
C LEU A 54 16.31 15.55 2.00
N ARG A 55 16.82 15.70 3.23
CA ARG A 55 16.00 15.91 4.44
C ARG A 55 15.25 17.23 4.43
N ARG A 56 15.76 18.24 3.77
CA ARG A 56 15.11 19.57 3.71
C ARG A 56 13.67 19.48 3.23
N LEU A 57 13.35 18.59 2.29
CA LEU A 57 11.99 18.39 1.80
C LEU A 57 11.00 18.05 2.93
N TRP A 58 11.45 17.34 3.97
CA TRP A 58 10.61 16.98 5.14
C TRP A 58 10.56 18.06 6.21
N THR A 59 11.49 19.01 6.20
CA THR A 59 11.54 20.16 7.15
C THR A 59 10.83 21.39 6.61
N GLU A 60 10.64 21.48 5.31
CA GLU A 60 9.88 22.59 4.69
C GLU A 60 8.40 22.50 5.07
N PRO A 61 7.78 23.59 5.60
CA PRO A 61 6.43 23.54 6.17
C PRO A 61 5.36 23.01 5.21
N GLY A 62 5.39 23.40 3.93
CA GLY A 62 4.43 22.93 2.91
C GLY A 62 4.71 21.50 2.49
N THR A 63 5.85 21.26 1.86
CA THR A 63 6.24 19.97 1.29
C THR A 63 6.28 18.86 2.34
N GLY A 64 6.85 19.13 3.51
CA GLY A 64 6.94 18.14 4.57
C GLY A 64 5.56 17.77 5.15
N ALA A 65 4.62 18.72 5.21
CA ALA A 65 3.25 18.43 5.64
C ALA A 65 2.51 17.56 4.62
N ASP A 66 2.64 17.85 3.32
CA ASP A 66 2.02 17.08 2.25
C ASP A 66 2.58 15.66 2.15
N LEU A 67 3.90 15.50 2.27
CA LEU A 67 4.53 14.17 2.30
C LEU A 67 4.01 13.33 3.47
N ARG A 68 3.92 13.91 4.67
CA ARG A 68 3.37 13.21 5.83
C ARG A 68 1.89 12.86 5.67
N ARG A 69 1.11 13.74 5.05
CA ARG A 69 -0.32 13.49 4.79
C ARG A 69 -0.54 12.25 3.93
N ILE A 70 0.36 11.96 2.99
CA ILE A 70 0.31 10.75 2.15
C ILE A 70 1.15 9.59 2.70
N GLY A 71 1.55 9.63 3.97
CA GLY A 71 2.26 8.55 4.65
C GLY A 71 3.76 8.48 4.39
N ILE A 72 4.37 9.48 3.73
CA ILE A 72 5.82 9.54 3.48
C ILE A 72 6.48 10.42 4.55
N GLU A 73 6.93 9.80 5.64
CA GLU A 73 7.50 10.49 6.79
C GLU A 73 9.02 10.67 6.74
N VAL A 74 9.71 9.82 5.99
CA VAL A 74 11.16 9.81 5.86
C VAL A 74 11.58 9.57 4.41
N PRO A 75 12.78 10.05 3.99
CA PRO A 75 13.28 9.89 2.63
C PRO A 75 13.28 8.45 2.12
N GLN A 76 13.58 7.49 2.98
CA GLN A 76 13.64 6.07 2.64
C GLN A 76 12.30 5.52 2.13
N GLN A 77 11.19 6.05 2.65
CA GLN A 77 9.85 5.68 2.15
C GLN A 77 9.61 6.16 0.72
N LEU A 78 10.17 7.32 0.34
CA LEU A 78 10.13 7.76 -1.06
C LEU A 78 10.88 6.77 -1.96
N GLY A 79 12.02 6.25 -1.50
CA GLY A 79 12.76 5.19 -2.19
C GLY A 79 11.95 3.93 -2.44
N ALA A 80 10.96 3.63 -1.59
CA ALA A 80 10.05 2.50 -1.78
C ALA A 80 9.17 2.62 -3.04
N LEU A 81 9.02 3.82 -3.60
CA LEU A 81 8.29 4.04 -4.84
C LEU A 81 9.15 3.72 -6.08
N PHE A 82 10.46 3.53 -5.94
CA PHE A 82 11.34 3.20 -7.06
C PHE A 82 11.00 1.84 -7.65
N LEU A 83 10.82 1.79 -8.97
CA LEU A 83 10.49 0.58 -9.70
C LEU A 83 11.69 0.06 -10.50
N MET A 84 12.32 0.92 -11.30
CA MET A 84 13.43 0.53 -12.17
C MET A 84 14.25 1.75 -12.61
N ASP A 85 15.49 1.50 -13.02
CA ASP A 85 16.36 2.44 -13.73
C ASP A 85 16.50 2.08 -15.21
N GLY A 86 17.40 2.78 -15.91
CA GLY A 86 17.65 2.55 -17.32
C GLY A 86 18.16 1.13 -17.63
N GLU A 87 18.96 0.53 -16.75
CA GLU A 87 19.47 -0.84 -16.95
C GLU A 87 18.32 -1.85 -16.91
N GLU A 88 17.42 -1.71 -15.97
CA GLU A 88 16.24 -2.59 -15.86
C GLU A 88 15.25 -2.33 -16.99
N ILE A 89 15.04 -1.05 -17.39
CA ILE A 89 14.22 -0.72 -18.56
C ILE A 89 14.79 -1.40 -19.80
N ASP A 90 16.11 -1.30 -20.05
CA ASP A 90 16.74 -1.97 -21.19
C ASP A 90 16.52 -3.48 -21.14
N ARG A 91 16.71 -4.11 -19.98
CA ARG A 91 16.54 -5.54 -19.78
C ARG A 91 15.15 -6.04 -20.17
N ILE A 92 14.08 -5.32 -19.77
CA ILE A 92 12.69 -5.78 -20.03
C ILE A 92 12.16 -5.36 -21.40
N THR A 93 12.87 -4.46 -22.08
CA THR A 93 12.43 -3.89 -23.38
C THR A 93 13.38 -4.21 -24.54
N HIS A 94 14.45 -5.00 -24.33
CA HIS A 94 15.50 -5.23 -25.33
C HIS A 94 14.97 -5.77 -26.68
N ASN A 95 13.89 -6.53 -26.68
CA ASN A 95 13.26 -7.11 -27.87
C ASN A 95 12.02 -6.33 -28.35
N VAL A 96 11.79 -5.13 -27.82
CA VAL A 96 10.60 -4.33 -28.13
C VAL A 96 10.99 -3.11 -28.95
N ALA A 97 10.30 -2.88 -30.07
CA ALA A 97 10.47 -1.66 -30.86
C ALA A 97 9.97 -0.45 -30.05
N PRO A 98 10.71 0.66 -30.04
CA PRO A 98 10.26 1.86 -29.34
C PRO A 98 9.02 2.45 -30.01
N LEU A 99 8.15 3.05 -29.20
CA LEU A 99 7.11 3.93 -29.75
C LEU A 99 7.76 5.10 -30.47
N THR A 100 7.28 5.43 -31.66
CA THR A 100 7.81 6.53 -32.46
C THR A 100 6.76 7.63 -32.62
N ASP A 101 7.21 8.88 -32.70
CA ASP A 101 6.37 10.07 -32.77
C ASP A 101 5.55 10.15 -34.09
N ILE A 102 6.07 9.51 -35.15
CA ILE A 102 5.47 9.54 -36.50
C ILE A 102 4.18 8.70 -36.57
N TYR A 103 4.04 7.70 -35.70
CA TYR A 103 2.85 6.86 -35.62
C TYR A 103 2.50 6.55 -34.15
N PRO A 104 1.72 7.39 -33.50
CA PRO A 104 1.22 7.12 -32.12
C PRO A 104 0.15 6.00 -32.14
N LYS A 105 0.24 5.08 -33.09
CA LYS A 105 -0.67 3.98 -33.28
C LYS A 105 -0.38 2.91 -32.24
N ARG A 106 -1.42 2.29 -31.71
CA ARG A 106 -1.26 1.08 -30.90
C ARG A 106 -0.36 0.09 -31.60
N LEU A 107 0.64 -0.40 -30.88
CA LEU A 107 1.71 -1.23 -31.44
C LEU A 107 1.29 -2.67 -31.69
N THR A 108 0.18 -3.11 -31.10
CA THR A 108 -0.26 -4.49 -31.21
C THR A 108 -1.77 -4.60 -31.31
N ASP A 109 -2.23 -5.49 -32.20
CA ASP A 109 -3.64 -5.87 -32.31
C ASP A 109 -4.00 -7.04 -31.35
N ALA A 110 -3.04 -7.50 -30.52
CA ALA A 110 -3.30 -8.51 -29.51
C ALA A 110 -4.48 -8.10 -28.62
N PRO A 111 -5.30 -9.04 -28.17
CA PRO A 111 -6.39 -8.73 -27.25
C PRO A 111 -5.84 -8.15 -25.94
N TRP A 112 -6.70 -7.45 -25.22
CA TRP A 112 -6.41 -6.99 -23.87
C TRP A 112 -6.23 -8.21 -22.95
N ASP A 113 -5.19 -8.18 -22.11
CA ASP A 113 -4.88 -9.25 -21.15
C ASP A 113 -4.67 -8.61 -19.76
N ASP A 114 -5.74 -8.61 -18.96
CA ASP A 114 -5.72 -8.09 -17.59
C ASP A 114 -4.70 -8.82 -16.70
N GLU A 115 -4.59 -10.14 -16.87
CA GLU A 115 -3.67 -10.95 -16.09
C GLU A 115 -2.21 -10.63 -16.40
N ALA A 116 -1.87 -10.39 -17.67
CA ALA A 116 -0.52 -9.98 -18.06
C ALA A 116 -0.17 -8.60 -17.50
N ASN A 117 -1.11 -7.64 -17.55
CA ASN A 117 -0.92 -6.32 -16.96
C ASN A 117 -0.75 -6.39 -15.44
N HIS A 118 -1.58 -7.18 -14.80
CA HIS A 118 -1.50 -7.39 -13.35
C HIS A 118 -0.16 -8.05 -12.97
N ARG A 119 0.28 -9.09 -13.68
CA ARG A 119 1.60 -9.70 -13.45
C ARG A 119 2.75 -8.71 -13.63
N LEU A 120 2.68 -7.82 -14.65
CA LEU A 120 3.68 -6.78 -14.84
C LEU A 120 3.75 -5.85 -13.62
N ALA A 121 2.60 -5.36 -13.16
CA ALA A 121 2.52 -4.51 -11.97
C ALA A 121 3.10 -5.22 -10.74
N LEU A 122 2.66 -6.44 -10.45
CA LEU A 122 3.09 -7.21 -9.30
C LEU A 122 4.60 -7.49 -9.28
N THR A 123 5.21 -7.74 -10.45
CA THR A 123 6.66 -7.96 -10.55
C THR A 123 7.46 -6.84 -9.91
N TYR A 124 6.97 -5.61 -9.98
CA TYR A 124 7.65 -4.43 -9.45
C TYR A 124 7.15 -3.99 -8.06
N LEU A 125 6.02 -4.51 -7.61
CA LEU A 125 5.43 -4.16 -6.31
C LEU A 125 5.87 -5.06 -5.15
N THR A 126 6.46 -6.22 -5.42
CA THR A 126 6.95 -7.12 -4.35
C THR A 126 8.07 -6.48 -3.53
N ALA A 127 7.87 -6.40 -2.22
CA ALA A 127 8.76 -5.66 -1.33
C ALA A 127 10.22 -6.13 -1.31
N PRO A 128 10.56 -7.42 -1.20
CA PRO A 128 11.96 -7.87 -1.19
C PRO A 128 12.71 -7.49 -2.47
N ALA A 129 12.10 -7.72 -3.62
CA ALA A 129 12.70 -7.39 -4.91
C ALA A 129 12.82 -5.87 -5.11
N ALA A 130 11.89 -5.08 -4.57
CA ALA A 130 11.94 -3.62 -4.65
C ALA A 130 13.16 -3.05 -3.92
N VAL A 131 13.43 -3.52 -2.70
CA VAL A 131 14.62 -3.10 -1.95
C VAL A 131 15.90 -3.46 -2.70
N GLN A 132 15.99 -4.68 -3.22
CA GLN A 132 17.17 -5.10 -3.98
C GLN A 132 17.39 -4.24 -5.24
N ARG A 133 16.34 -3.95 -5.99
CA ARG A 133 16.44 -3.04 -7.14
C ARG A 133 16.91 -1.65 -6.73
N PHE A 134 16.34 -1.08 -5.66
CA PHE A 134 16.73 0.24 -5.18
C PHE A 134 18.19 0.30 -4.74
N VAL A 135 18.64 -0.59 -3.85
CA VAL A 135 20.00 -0.55 -3.29
C VAL A 135 21.07 -0.93 -4.31
N HIS A 136 20.74 -1.69 -5.36
CA HIS A 136 21.70 -2.09 -6.39
C HIS A 136 21.67 -1.19 -7.62
N SER A 137 20.67 -0.35 -7.80
CA SER A 137 20.57 0.56 -8.94
C SER A 137 21.79 1.47 -9.05
N SER A 138 22.43 1.47 -10.22
CA SER A 138 23.54 2.35 -10.55
C SER A 138 23.13 3.82 -10.50
N LEU A 139 21.93 4.15 -10.99
CA LEU A 139 21.36 5.49 -10.95
C LEU A 139 21.11 5.96 -9.52
N ILE A 140 20.51 5.14 -8.68
CA ILE A 140 20.26 5.50 -7.28
C ILE A 140 21.57 5.76 -6.53
N LYS A 141 22.57 4.89 -6.71
CA LYS A 141 23.91 5.10 -6.14
C LYS A 141 24.59 6.38 -6.62
N GLN A 142 24.27 6.82 -7.84
CA GLN A 142 24.82 8.06 -8.39
C GLN A 142 24.15 9.31 -7.81
N ILE A 143 22.82 9.28 -7.58
CA ILE A 143 22.05 10.49 -7.27
C ILE A 143 21.62 10.60 -5.79
N TRP A 144 21.49 9.49 -5.07
CA TRP A 144 21.08 9.48 -3.67
C TRP A 144 22.27 9.47 -2.70
N PRO A 145 22.12 10.02 -1.48
CA PRO A 145 23.12 9.88 -0.43
C PRO A 145 23.30 8.41 -0.04
N GLU A 146 24.54 7.97 0.14
CA GLU A 146 24.86 6.58 0.49
C GLU A 146 24.25 6.16 1.83
N THR A 147 24.23 7.07 2.79
CA THR A 147 23.60 6.89 4.11
C THR A 147 22.11 6.61 4.01
N SER A 148 21.41 7.29 3.09
CA SER A 148 19.97 7.07 2.85
C SER A 148 19.70 5.76 2.12
N ILE A 149 20.61 5.29 1.26
CA ILE A 149 20.48 3.99 0.57
C ILE A 149 20.67 2.84 1.57
N SER A 150 21.69 2.95 2.41
CA SER A 150 22.10 1.90 3.36
C SER A 150 21.37 1.96 4.71
N ALA A 151 20.54 2.98 4.94
CA ALA A 151 19.87 3.18 6.22
C ALA A 151 18.88 2.05 6.53
N ALA A 152 19.36 1.04 7.24
CA ALA A 152 18.57 -0.08 7.74
C ALA A 152 17.36 0.38 8.57
N ALA A 153 17.45 1.53 9.23
CA ALA A 153 16.35 2.12 10.00
C ALA A 153 15.12 2.51 9.14
N GLY A 154 15.31 2.70 7.83
CA GLY A 154 14.23 2.97 6.88
C GLY A 154 13.60 1.71 6.30
N VAL A 155 14.14 0.52 6.58
CA VAL A 155 13.69 -0.73 5.97
C VAL A 155 12.22 -1.01 6.29
N ASP A 156 11.81 -0.92 7.53
CA ASP A 156 10.42 -1.17 7.92
C ASP A 156 9.46 -0.18 7.24
N SER A 157 9.82 1.11 7.24
CA SER A 157 9.03 2.13 6.56
C SER A 157 9.05 1.93 5.04
N PHE A 158 10.21 1.57 4.48
CA PHE A 158 10.37 1.26 3.07
C PHE A 158 9.50 0.08 2.66
N PHE A 159 9.59 -1.03 3.37
CA PHE A 159 8.78 -2.21 3.14
C PHE A 159 7.30 -1.94 3.37
N GLY A 160 6.94 -1.21 4.41
CA GLY A 160 5.56 -0.88 4.73
C GLY A 160 4.84 -0.20 3.58
N VAL A 161 5.44 0.84 2.98
CA VAL A 161 4.86 1.53 1.82
C VAL A 161 4.72 0.59 0.62
N ARG A 162 5.73 -0.22 0.32
CA ARG A 162 5.69 -1.18 -0.81
C ARG A 162 4.68 -2.28 -0.58
N GLN A 163 4.63 -2.84 0.62
CA GLN A 163 3.70 -3.90 0.94
C GLN A 163 2.25 -3.43 0.94
N SER A 164 1.98 -2.21 1.41
CA SER A 164 0.66 -1.61 1.33
C SER A 164 0.20 -1.51 -0.13
N ARG A 165 1.06 -1.05 -1.02
CA ARG A 165 0.77 -0.98 -2.45
C ARG A 165 0.57 -2.35 -3.08
N TYR A 166 1.47 -3.29 -2.78
CA TYR A 166 1.34 -4.67 -3.27
C TYR A 166 0.00 -5.30 -2.87
N LEU A 167 -0.41 -5.11 -1.62
CA LEU A 167 -1.69 -5.64 -1.14
C LEU A 167 -2.88 -4.92 -1.77
N SER A 168 -2.80 -3.62 -1.98
CA SER A 168 -3.84 -2.86 -2.70
C SER A 168 -4.02 -3.36 -4.13
N GLU A 169 -2.93 -3.68 -4.82
CA GLU A 169 -2.96 -4.18 -6.21
C GLU A 169 -3.36 -5.66 -6.32
N THR A 170 -2.95 -6.50 -5.35
CA THR A 170 -3.21 -7.97 -5.40
C THR A 170 -4.54 -8.39 -4.81
N VAL A 171 -4.99 -7.72 -3.76
CA VAL A 171 -6.16 -8.13 -2.97
C VAL A 171 -7.33 -7.17 -3.16
N GLY A 172 -7.16 -6.22 -4.09
CA GLY A 172 -8.05 -5.07 -4.23
C GLY A 172 -7.90 -4.14 -3.02
N SER A 173 -8.77 -3.17 -2.88
CA SER A 173 -8.77 -2.25 -1.73
C SER A 173 -9.08 -3.00 -0.42
N ASN A 174 -8.20 -3.92 -0.04
CA ASN A 174 -8.32 -4.68 1.19
C ASN A 174 -7.95 -3.80 2.38
N LYS A 175 -8.94 -3.11 2.89
CA LYS A 175 -8.83 -2.22 4.04
C LYS A 175 -8.17 -2.90 5.25
N LEU A 176 -8.41 -4.19 5.43
CA LEU A 176 -7.84 -4.94 6.54
C LEU A 176 -6.32 -5.18 6.36
N ALA A 177 -5.85 -5.37 5.13
CA ALA A 177 -4.42 -5.50 4.85
C ALA A 177 -3.66 -4.19 5.12
N GLU A 178 -4.22 -3.06 4.71
CA GLU A 178 -3.63 -1.74 5.01
C GLU A 178 -3.64 -1.45 6.50
N LEU A 179 -4.73 -1.79 7.18
CA LEU A 179 -4.87 -1.63 8.62
C LEU A 179 -3.88 -2.51 9.39
N ASP A 180 -3.67 -3.75 8.96
CA ASP A 180 -2.67 -4.65 9.54
C ASP A 180 -1.27 -4.03 9.50
N LEU A 181 -0.87 -3.51 8.35
CA LEU A 181 0.42 -2.84 8.22
C LEU A 181 0.54 -1.65 9.17
N TYR A 182 -0.50 -0.83 9.26
CA TYR A 182 -0.52 0.32 10.18
C TYR A 182 -0.42 -0.10 11.65
N LEU A 183 -1.19 -1.09 12.07
CA LEU A 183 -1.25 -1.51 13.48
C LEU A 183 0.03 -2.23 13.92
N ARG A 184 0.68 -2.96 13.02
CA ARG A 184 1.90 -3.73 13.33
C ARG A 184 3.19 -2.92 13.19
N HIS A 185 3.20 -1.88 12.38
CA HIS A 185 4.38 -1.03 12.15
C HIS A 185 4.19 0.36 12.73
N SER A 186 4.74 0.59 13.93
CA SER A 186 4.56 1.83 14.68
C SER A 186 4.98 3.10 13.96
N ARG A 187 5.92 2.98 13.01
CA ARG A 187 6.46 4.09 12.22
C ARG A 187 5.68 4.35 10.93
N LEU A 188 4.84 3.41 10.51
CA LEU A 188 4.06 3.57 9.29
C LEU A 188 2.89 4.50 9.56
N ARG A 189 2.72 5.51 8.70
CA ARG A 189 1.55 6.39 8.67
C ARG A 189 0.77 6.14 7.39
N ILE A 190 -0.49 5.82 7.55
CA ILE A 190 -1.46 5.72 6.46
C ILE A 190 -2.69 6.54 6.84
N PRO A 191 -3.53 6.95 5.88
CA PRO A 191 -4.76 7.67 6.15
C PRO A 191 -5.84 6.70 6.71
N VAL A 192 -5.65 6.19 7.92
CA VAL A 192 -6.48 5.13 8.53
C VAL A 192 -7.96 5.49 8.54
N LEU A 193 -8.30 6.75 8.80
CA LEU A 193 -9.69 7.18 8.79
C LEU A 193 -10.31 7.01 7.39
N GLU A 194 -9.61 7.43 6.34
CA GLU A 194 -10.07 7.27 4.93
C GLU A 194 -10.18 5.78 4.55
N VAL A 195 -9.18 4.97 4.94
CA VAL A 195 -9.20 3.52 4.74
C VAL A 195 -10.45 2.89 5.35
N LEU A 196 -10.87 3.36 6.51
CA LEU A 196 -12.07 2.88 7.20
C LEU A 196 -13.36 3.62 6.79
N GLY A 197 -13.28 4.55 5.83
CA GLY A 197 -14.44 5.29 5.33
C GLY A 197 -14.94 6.36 6.28
N SER A 198 -14.05 6.93 7.10
CA SER A 198 -14.32 8.01 8.06
C SER A 198 -13.42 9.22 7.81
N ASP A 199 -13.59 10.26 8.61
CA ASP A 199 -12.74 11.45 8.64
C ASP A 199 -12.67 12.04 10.07
N ALA A 200 -11.76 12.98 10.27
CA ALA A 200 -11.52 13.56 11.58
C ALA A 200 -12.75 14.32 12.14
N PHE A 201 -13.58 14.91 11.30
CA PHE A 201 -14.76 15.64 11.71
C PHE A 201 -15.86 14.69 12.21
N ARG A 202 -16.14 13.61 11.47
CA ARG A 202 -17.08 12.56 11.85
C ARG A 202 -16.67 11.89 13.16
N VAL A 203 -15.38 11.52 13.29
CA VAL A 203 -14.84 10.97 14.54
C VAL A 203 -15.03 11.92 15.72
N SER A 204 -14.74 13.21 15.54
CA SER A 204 -14.92 14.20 16.60
C SER A 204 -16.38 14.30 17.06
N ILE A 205 -17.34 14.28 16.13
CA ILE A 205 -18.77 14.28 16.45
C ILE A 205 -19.15 12.99 17.19
N ALA A 206 -18.72 11.84 16.68
CA ALA A 206 -19.03 10.54 17.28
C ALA A 206 -18.49 10.44 18.72
N GLU A 207 -17.27 10.90 18.96
CA GLU A 207 -16.66 10.94 20.30
C GLU A 207 -17.43 11.88 21.26
N GLU A 208 -17.89 13.02 20.77
CA GLU A 208 -18.65 13.96 21.60
C GLU A 208 -20.04 13.39 21.94
N VAL A 209 -20.68 12.70 21.00
CA VAL A 209 -21.95 11.99 21.25
C VAL A 209 -21.75 10.87 22.27
N ALA A 210 -20.66 10.09 22.12
CA ALA A 210 -20.34 8.99 23.05
C ALA A 210 -20.06 9.46 24.48
N LYS A 211 -19.49 10.65 24.68
CA LYS A 211 -19.29 11.23 26.01
C LYS A 211 -20.60 11.56 26.73
N ARG A 212 -21.66 11.85 25.98
CA ARG A 212 -22.96 12.25 26.48
C ARG A 212 -23.95 11.11 26.66
N SER A 213 -23.63 9.92 26.15
CA SER A 213 -24.50 8.77 26.17
C SER A 213 -23.79 7.54 26.71
N ALA A 214 -24.40 6.88 27.70
CA ALA A 214 -23.89 5.58 28.18
C ALA A 214 -23.86 4.51 27.07
N THR A 215 -24.72 4.68 26.06
CA THR A 215 -24.80 3.78 24.91
C THR A 215 -24.82 4.62 23.63
N PRO A 216 -23.68 4.77 22.94
CA PRO A 216 -23.62 5.56 21.72
C PRO A 216 -24.58 5.04 20.64
N PRO A 217 -25.17 5.93 19.81
CA PRO A 217 -25.98 5.54 18.67
C PRO A 217 -25.21 4.63 17.71
N LEU A 218 -25.92 3.65 17.11
CA LEU A 218 -25.26 2.69 16.19
C LEU A 218 -24.62 3.35 14.98
N GLU A 219 -25.23 4.41 14.47
CA GLU A 219 -24.70 5.18 13.33
C GLU A 219 -23.34 5.85 13.60
N THR A 220 -22.97 6.02 14.88
CA THR A 220 -21.67 6.60 15.27
C THR A 220 -20.59 5.54 15.50
N MET A 221 -20.94 4.28 15.58
CA MET A 221 -20.00 3.21 15.93
C MET A 221 -18.87 3.04 14.91
N PRO A 222 -19.11 3.04 13.59
CA PRO A 222 -18.01 2.94 12.60
C PRO A 222 -16.97 4.07 12.77
N ASP A 223 -17.41 5.28 13.06
CA ASP A 223 -16.50 6.42 13.27
C ASP A 223 -15.74 6.30 14.61
N LEU A 224 -16.36 5.75 15.66
CA LEU A 224 -15.70 5.46 16.92
C LEU A 224 -14.64 4.36 16.79
N VAL A 225 -14.95 3.30 16.03
CA VAL A 225 -13.98 2.24 15.69
C VAL A 225 -12.82 2.84 14.91
N ALA A 226 -13.10 3.62 13.85
CA ALA A 226 -12.07 4.27 13.05
C ALA A 226 -11.18 5.20 13.87
N GLY A 227 -11.76 6.01 14.75
CA GLY A 227 -11.03 6.90 15.66
C GLY A 227 -10.14 6.13 16.64
N ALA A 228 -10.63 5.04 17.22
CA ALA A 228 -9.86 4.19 18.11
C ALA A 228 -8.67 3.54 17.39
N LEU A 229 -8.88 3.02 16.19
CA LEU A 229 -7.82 2.41 15.38
C LEU A 229 -6.80 3.43 14.88
N ALA A 230 -7.21 4.63 14.50
CA ALA A 230 -6.30 5.72 14.16
C ALA A 230 -5.38 6.11 15.33
N GLN A 231 -5.84 5.93 16.56
CA GLN A 231 -5.06 6.11 17.80
C GLN A 231 -4.32 4.83 18.23
N ARG A 232 -4.41 3.74 17.47
CA ARG A 232 -3.89 2.40 17.81
C ARG A 232 -4.43 1.86 19.15
N ASN A 233 -5.60 2.28 19.53
CA ASN A 233 -6.28 1.80 20.73
C ASN A 233 -7.15 0.58 20.38
N ILE A 234 -6.50 -0.59 20.32
CA ILE A 234 -7.12 -1.84 19.87
C ILE A 234 -8.23 -2.28 20.84
N ASP A 235 -8.01 -2.19 22.14
CA ASP A 235 -9.01 -2.57 23.15
C ASP A 235 -10.30 -1.76 23.02
N ARG A 236 -10.17 -0.45 22.77
CA ARG A 236 -11.32 0.43 22.58
C ARG A 236 -12.08 0.09 21.29
N ALA A 237 -11.35 -0.22 20.23
CA ALA A 237 -11.95 -0.64 18.96
C ALA A 237 -12.71 -1.96 19.10
N ILE A 238 -12.13 -2.94 19.79
CA ILE A 238 -12.79 -4.21 20.13
C ILE A 238 -14.08 -3.94 20.89
N GLY A 239 -14.07 -3.13 21.94
CA GLY A 239 -15.25 -2.81 22.76
C GLY A 239 -16.39 -2.19 21.94
N PHE A 240 -16.10 -1.33 20.96
CA PHE A 240 -17.11 -0.78 20.06
C PHE A 240 -17.68 -1.87 19.12
N LEU A 241 -16.86 -2.70 18.53
CA LEU A 241 -17.31 -3.79 17.65
C LEU A 241 -18.11 -4.85 18.41
N GLU A 242 -17.73 -5.19 19.64
CA GLU A 242 -18.51 -6.08 20.51
C GLU A 242 -19.89 -5.47 20.81
N THR A 243 -19.96 -4.17 21.04
CA THR A 243 -21.21 -3.45 21.27
C THR A 243 -22.12 -3.48 20.03
N GLU A 244 -21.57 -3.32 18.82
CA GLU A 244 -22.34 -3.47 17.55
C GLU A 244 -22.88 -4.89 17.40
N ARG A 245 -22.04 -5.90 17.62
CA ARG A 245 -22.42 -7.30 17.58
C ARG A 245 -23.58 -7.60 18.54
N ASP A 246 -23.46 -7.21 19.79
CA ASP A 246 -24.44 -7.49 20.84
C ASP A 246 -25.78 -6.78 20.59
N ARG A 247 -25.77 -5.72 19.76
CA ARG A 247 -26.97 -5.01 19.34
C ARG A 247 -27.58 -5.52 18.03
N GLY A 248 -26.98 -6.59 17.45
CA GLY A 248 -27.50 -7.25 16.24
C GLY A 248 -27.28 -6.50 14.93
N VAL A 249 -26.38 -5.51 14.91
CA VAL A 249 -26.00 -4.76 13.70
C VAL A 249 -24.53 -5.04 13.43
N PHE A 250 -24.25 -6.19 12.85
CA PHE A 250 -22.89 -6.65 12.68
C PHE A 250 -22.72 -7.25 11.27
N GLY A 251 -21.94 -6.57 10.45
CA GLY A 251 -21.68 -6.96 9.07
C GLY A 251 -20.53 -7.96 8.95
N THR A 252 -20.40 -8.59 7.79
CA THR A 252 -19.30 -9.54 7.51
C THR A 252 -17.92 -8.86 7.61
N ASN A 253 -17.81 -7.59 7.21
CA ASN A 253 -16.54 -6.85 7.32
C ASN A 253 -16.18 -6.58 8.79
N ASP A 254 -17.16 -6.28 9.64
CA ASP A 254 -16.96 -6.04 11.06
C ASP A 254 -16.59 -7.33 11.77
N LEU A 255 -17.16 -8.46 11.33
CA LEU A 255 -16.81 -9.80 11.78
C LEU A 255 -15.32 -10.09 11.56
N PHE A 256 -14.84 -9.86 10.35
CA PHE A 256 -13.43 -10.09 10.00
C PHE A 256 -12.49 -9.13 10.72
N LEU A 257 -12.88 -7.86 10.85
CA LEU A 257 -12.13 -6.87 11.59
C LEU A 257 -12.03 -7.26 13.06
N LEU A 258 -13.13 -7.64 13.70
CA LEU A 258 -13.13 -8.06 15.11
C LEU A 258 -12.29 -9.31 15.33
N ALA A 259 -12.42 -10.33 14.46
CA ALA A 259 -11.60 -11.54 14.54
C ALA A 259 -10.10 -11.22 14.41
N TYR A 260 -9.73 -10.35 13.48
CA TYR A 260 -8.35 -9.88 13.32
C TYR A 260 -7.85 -9.15 14.58
N LEU A 261 -8.64 -8.23 15.13
CA LEU A 261 -8.26 -7.47 16.32
C LEU A 261 -8.14 -8.37 17.56
N TYR A 262 -8.98 -9.40 17.69
CA TYR A 262 -8.81 -10.41 18.75
C TYR A 262 -7.46 -11.15 18.62
N CYS A 263 -7.10 -11.58 17.41
CA CYS A 263 -5.79 -12.22 17.16
C CYS A 263 -4.65 -11.26 17.50
N LEU A 264 -4.72 -10.00 17.05
CA LEU A 264 -3.72 -8.99 17.33
C LEU A 264 -3.59 -8.69 18.83
N ASN A 265 -4.68 -8.80 19.58
CA ASN A 265 -4.74 -8.63 21.04
C ASN A 265 -4.52 -9.97 21.82
N SER A 266 -3.88 -10.95 21.19
CA SER A 266 -3.54 -12.27 21.79
C SER A 266 -4.74 -13.06 22.30
N SER A 267 -5.93 -12.84 21.73
CA SER A 267 -7.19 -13.52 22.09
C SER A 267 -7.67 -14.42 20.94
N VAL A 268 -6.79 -15.31 20.45
CA VAL A 268 -7.05 -16.16 19.28
C VAL A 268 -8.27 -17.05 19.49
N ASP A 269 -8.47 -17.62 20.68
CA ASP A 269 -9.63 -18.45 21.00
C ASP A 269 -10.95 -17.71 20.79
N LYS A 270 -11.00 -16.40 21.13
CA LYS A 270 -12.19 -15.57 20.86
C LYS A 270 -12.43 -15.38 19.38
N ALA A 271 -11.36 -15.18 18.59
CA ALA A 271 -11.47 -15.07 17.14
C ALA A 271 -11.98 -16.38 16.51
N GLU A 272 -11.46 -17.52 16.94
CA GLU A 272 -11.89 -18.84 16.47
C GLU A 272 -13.36 -19.10 16.78
N THR A 273 -13.79 -18.82 18.00
CA THR A 273 -15.19 -18.92 18.42
C THR A 273 -16.09 -18.01 17.59
N LEU A 274 -15.72 -16.74 17.46
CA LEU A 274 -16.47 -15.75 16.70
C LEU A 274 -16.68 -16.19 15.24
N ILE A 275 -15.64 -16.68 14.60
CA ILE A 275 -15.71 -17.16 13.20
C ILE A 275 -16.47 -18.47 13.09
N ALA A 276 -16.34 -19.40 14.03
CA ALA A 276 -17.07 -20.66 14.05
C ALA A 276 -18.59 -20.42 14.16
N ASP A 277 -19.00 -19.53 15.05
CA ASP A 277 -20.42 -19.17 15.26
C ASP A 277 -21.05 -18.52 14.02
N ASN A 278 -20.26 -17.93 13.15
CA ASN A 278 -20.72 -17.21 11.94
C ASN A 278 -20.33 -17.93 10.64
N ALA A 279 -19.76 -19.13 10.69
CA ALA A 279 -19.18 -19.83 9.54
C ALA A 279 -20.14 -20.03 8.36
N VAL A 280 -21.44 -20.22 8.63
CA VAL A 280 -22.49 -20.47 7.61
C VAL A 280 -22.68 -19.26 6.67
N GLY A 281 -22.44 -18.05 7.15
CA GLY A 281 -22.59 -16.81 6.37
C GLY A 281 -21.32 -16.39 5.59
N ILE A 282 -20.19 -17.04 5.80
CA ILE A 282 -18.92 -16.63 5.20
C ILE A 282 -18.79 -17.23 3.80
N LYS A 283 -18.88 -16.35 2.81
CA LYS A 283 -18.64 -16.72 1.40
C LYS A 283 -17.13 -16.75 1.14
N LYS A 284 -16.64 -17.89 0.67
CA LYS A 284 -15.23 -18.02 0.27
C LYS A 284 -14.93 -17.20 -0.98
N ASP A 285 -13.92 -16.34 -0.84
CA ASP A 285 -13.32 -15.58 -1.93
C ASP A 285 -11.80 -15.40 -1.65
N SER A 286 -11.11 -14.72 -2.55
CA SER A 286 -9.67 -14.49 -2.43
C SER A 286 -9.28 -13.69 -1.18
N PHE A 287 -10.17 -12.83 -0.69
CA PHE A 287 -9.95 -12.07 0.54
C PHE A 287 -10.01 -12.97 1.77
N VAL A 288 -11.00 -13.85 1.84
CA VAL A 288 -11.15 -14.81 2.95
C VAL A 288 -9.98 -15.80 2.98
N ASP A 289 -9.53 -16.29 1.81
CA ASP A 289 -8.38 -17.17 1.72
C ASP A 289 -7.09 -16.47 2.20
N TRP A 290 -6.88 -15.22 1.77
CA TRP A 290 -5.78 -14.39 2.27
C TRP A 290 -5.86 -14.16 3.79
N LEU A 291 -7.04 -13.85 4.31
CA LEU A 291 -7.24 -13.59 5.74
C LEU A 291 -6.93 -14.85 6.57
N TRP A 292 -7.40 -16.02 6.14
CA TRP A 292 -7.12 -17.27 6.86
C TRP A 292 -5.63 -17.61 6.86
N GLU A 293 -4.97 -17.49 5.72
CA GLU A 293 -3.52 -17.72 5.62
C GLU A 293 -2.76 -16.77 6.55
N LYS A 294 -3.14 -15.50 6.56
CA LYS A 294 -2.52 -14.49 7.42
C LYS A 294 -2.74 -14.75 8.90
N LEU A 295 -3.97 -14.99 9.34
CA LEU A 295 -4.28 -15.23 10.74
C LEU A 295 -3.62 -16.53 11.23
N GLN A 296 -3.57 -17.57 10.40
CA GLN A 296 -2.88 -18.81 10.71
C GLN A 296 -1.37 -18.61 10.85
N THR A 297 -0.76 -17.94 9.88
CA THR A 297 0.70 -17.72 9.85
C THR A 297 1.17 -16.81 10.98
N ASP A 298 0.45 -15.72 11.21
CA ASP A 298 0.90 -14.67 12.12
C ASP A 298 0.51 -14.91 13.59
N PHE A 299 -0.60 -15.64 13.82
CA PHE A 299 -1.19 -15.79 15.17
C PHE A 299 -1.52 -17.23 15.56
N GLY A 300 -1.34 -18.21 14.68
CA GLY A 300 -1.70 -19.60 14.95
C GLY A 300 -3.21 -19.87 14.97
N PHE A 301 -4.01 -19.02 14.34
CA PHE A 301 -5.46 -19.18 14.20
C PHE A 301 -5.81 -20.43 13.38
N HIS A 302 -6.83 -21.17 13.80
CA HIS A 302 -7.32 -22.34 13.09
C HIS A 302 -8.69 -22.06 12.49
N PRO A 303 -8.79 -21.87 11.16
CA PRO A 303 -10.07 -21.63 10.51
C PRO A 303 -11.01 -22.84 10.71
N PRO A 304 -12.33 -22.65 10.82
CA PRO A 304 -13.29 -23.73 11.04
C PRO A 304 -13.15 -24.80 9.95
N LYS A 305 -13.09 -26.06 10.38
CA LYS A 305 -13.12 -27.20 9.46
C LYS A 305 -14.45 -27.21 8.73
N LYS A 306 -14.41 -27.45 7.43
CA LYS A 306 -15.59 -27.55 6.57
C LYS A 306 -16.51 -28.66 7.02
#